data_21e00892cd9569fcd6a0be4030cb2a5b
#
_entry.id   21e00892cd9569fcd6a0be4030cb2a5b
#
_cell.length_a   1.000
_cell.length_b   1.000
_cell.length_c   1.000
_cell.angle_alpha   90.00
_cell.angle_beta   90.00
_cell.angle_gamma   90.00
#
_symmetry.space_group_name_H-M   'P 1'
#
loop_
_entity.id
_entity.type
_entity.pdbx_description
1 polymer ?
#
loop_
_entity_poly.entity_id
_entity_poly.type
_entity_poly.pdbx_seq_one_letter_code
_entity_poly.pdbx_strand_id
1 'polypeptide(L)'
;EKGVSIINTFAVPESVKIGCGILYPRLKEFIKPTDRVMLIVDKVVDELYGRDVYACLENHCKEVKREFVHAGSLREAFLMSYYIVNRDFDAVIAMGGGKVLDVGKYASSMSKRPFVSIPTAISHDGVASPIAVLKCDHNSVRSLDCKIPSYIIMDIDIIKKAPRQLIIAGLGDLVSNITALRDWEKAVLAGKAKMDDFAYIISGTAVRAILQYTDASIEDTAFLNQLAESVVLSGLAMNIAGNTRPSSGAEHLISHAIDAMGKGTFHGIQAAMASVLVEYLYGGEYEFIRDYLKKFGIPTSFEELGLTYEDYVQVMRTARGTRKNRYTILDEISYDDASLKQIYEAVYGGTDGKS
;
A
#
# COMPACT_ATOMS: atom_id res chain seq x y z
N GLU A 1 -12.92 42.08 7.57
CA GLU A 1 -12.22 40.82 7.28
C GLU A 1 -13.23 39.70 7.35
N LYS A 2 -13.63 39.12 6.19
CA LYS A 2 -14.44 37.91 6.17
C LYS A 2 -13.50 36.76 6.49
N GLY A 3 -13.59 36.22 7.69
CA GLY A 3 -12.87 35.00 8.08
C GLY A 3 -13.20 33.89 7.07
N VAL A 4 -12.18 33.44 6.33
CA VAL A 4 -12.29 32.27 5.47
C VAL A 4 -12.42 31.09 6.43
N SER A 5 -13.62 30.53 6.53
CA SER A 5 -13.84 29.26 7.22
C SER A 5 -13.12 28.17 6.41
N ILE A 6 -11.99 27.69 6.90
CA ILE A 6 -11.31 26.53 6.32
C ILE A 6 -12.06 25.30 6.82
N ILE A 7 -12.85 24.68 5.93
CA ILE A 7 -13.51 23.41 6.21
C ILE A 7 -12.69 22.33 5.54
N ASN A 8 -12.00 21.52 6.34
CA ASN A 8 -11.34 20.30 5.86
C ASN A 8 -12.37 19.17 5.87
N THR A 9 -12.64 18.60 4.70
CA THR A 9 -13.57 17.47 4.56
C THR A 9 -12.83 16.28 3.98
N PHE A 10 -12.85 15.17 4.68
CA PHE A 10 -12.32 13.89 4.21
C PHE A 10 -13.33 12.77 4.51
N ALA A 11 -13.37 11.77 3.63
CA ALA A 11 -14.18 10.59 3.86
C ALA A 11 -13.42 9.61 4.77
N VAL A 12 -14.16 8.84 5.55
CA VAL A 12 -13.63 7.68 6.30
C VAL A 12 -14.45 6.46 5.90
N PRO A 13 -13.92 5.23 6.03
CA PRO A 13 -14.74 4.04 5.89
C PRO A 13 -15.91 4.07 6.89
N GLU A 14 -17.10 3.69 6.43
CA GLU A 14 -18.26 3.55 7.31
C GLU A 14 -18.03 2.47 8.37
N SER A 15 -17.28 1.42 8.01
CA SER A 15 -16.87 0.39 8.95
C SER A 15 -15.60 -0.33 8.49
N VAL A 16 -14.75 -0.63 9.48
CA VAL A 16 -13.58 -1.49 9.34
C VAL A 16 -13.73 -2.65 10.32
N LYS A 17 -13.65 -3.87 9.83
CA LYS A 17 -13.71 -5.11 10.62
C LYS A 17 -12.42 -5.89 10.40
N ILE A 18 -11.71 -6.15 11.48
CA ILE A 18 -10.46 -6.91 11.50
C ILE A 18 -10.58 -7.98 12.58
N GLY A 19 -10.24 -9.23 12.27
CA GLY A 19 -10.30 -10.33 13.23
C GLY A 19 -10.30 -11.69 12.56
N CYS A 20 -10.36 -12.77 13.37
CA CYS A 20 -10.37 -14.16 12.89
C CYS A 20 -11.79 -14.65 12.60
N GLY A 21 -11.98 -15.36 11.49
CA GLY A 21 -13.25 -15.99 11.12
C GLY A 21 -14.42 -15.03 10.91
N ILE A 22 -14.14 -13.79 10.58
CA ILE A 22 -15.17 -12.74 10.54
C ILE A 22 -15.82 -12.55 9.17
N LEU A 23 -15.25 -13.09 8.09
CA LEU A 23 -15.67 -12.79 6.72
C LEU A 23 -17.17 -12.97 6.52
N TYR A 24 -17.66 -14.19 6.69
CA TYR A 24 -19.07 -14.52 6.38
C TYR A 24 -20.09 -13.83 7.30
N PRO A 25 -19.88 -13.77 8.65
CA PRO A 25 -20.79 -13.03 9.51
C PRO A 25 -20.86 -11.54 9.17
N ARG A 26 -19.74 -10.90 8.81
CA ARG A 26 -19.67 -9.45 8.58
C ARG A 26 -20.08 -9.06 7.17
N LEU A 27 -19.90 -9.94 6.19
CA LEU A 27 -20.27 -9.67 4.80
C LEU A 27 -21.75 -9.24 4.67
N LYS A 28 -22.64 -9.91 5.40
CA LYS A 28 -24.09 -9.65 5.37
C LYS A 28 -24.49 -8.34 6.07
N GLU A 29 -23.62 -7.76 6.89
CA GLU A 29 -23.91 -6.49 7.58
C GLU A 29 -23.96 -5.30 6.59
N PHE A 30 -23.23 -5.40 5.46
CA PHE A 30 -23.06 -4.30 4.51
C PHE A 30 -23.90 -4.43 3.25
N ILE A 31 -24.48 -5.59 3.02
CA ILE A 31 -25.29 -5.89 1.83
C ILE A 31 -26.72 -6.13 2.25
N LYS A 32 -27.64 -5.40 1.64
CA LYS A 32 -29.07 -5.55 1.91
C LYS A 32 -29.66 -6.69 1.07
N PRO A 33 -30.74 -7.34 1.54
CA PRO A 33 -31.45 -8.35 0.75
C PRO A 33 -31.98 -7.85 -0.60
N THR A 34 -32.17 -6.55 -0.73
CA THR A 34 -32.66 -5.92 -1.96
C THR A 34 -31.56 -5.57 -2.96
N ASP A 35 -30.30 -5.65 -2.54
CA ASP A 35 -29.16 -5.17 -3.34
C ASP A 35 -28.83 -6.13 -4.48
N ARG A 36 -28.35 -5.54 -5.55
CA ARG A 36 -27.68 -6.19 -6.67
C ARG A 36 -26.19 -5.95 -6.52
N VAL A 37 -25.41 -6.99 -6.39
CA VAL A 37 -24.01 -6.93 -5.98
C VAL A 37 -23.08 -7.44 -7.07
N MET A 38 -22.05 -6.70 -7.39
CA MET A 38 -20.94 -7.18 -8.20
C MET A 38 -19.81 -7.69 -7.30
N LEU A 39 -19.48 -8.96 -7.39
CA LEU A 39 -18.34 -9.60 -6.73
C LEU A 39 -17.17 -9.71 -7.73
N ILE A 40 -16.07 -9.04 -7.43
CA ILE A 40 -14.84 -9.01 -8.24
C ILE A 40 -13.78 -9.84 -7.53
N VAL A 41 -13.22 -10.83 -8.25
CA VAL A 41 -12.22 -11.77 -7.73
C VAL A 41 -11.18 -12.06 -8.82
N ASP A 42 -10.07 -12.71 -8.48
CA ASP A 42 -9.26 -13.44 -9.46
C ASP A 42 -9.51 -14.95 -9.36
N LYS A 43 -8.96 -15.69 -10.31
CA LYS A 43 -9.21 -17.14 -10.40
C LYS A 43 -8.72 -17.89 -9.16
N VAL A 44 -7.55 -17.50 -8.60
CA VAL A 44 -6.96 -18.20 -7.44
C VAL A 44 -7.81 -17.96 -6.20
N VAL A 45 -8.17 -16.70 -5.94
CA VAL A 45 -9.01 -16.34 -4.79
C VAL A 45 -10.41 -16.92 -4.92
N ASP A 46 -10.94 -17.00 -6.16
CA ASP A 46 -12.25 -17.61 -6.41
C ASP A 46 -12.26 -19.10 -6.05
N GLU A 47 -11.22 -19.83 -6.41
CA GLU A 47 -11.10 -21.27 -6.08
C GLU A 47 -10.95 -21.50 -4.58
N LEU A 48 -10.30 -20.58 -3.85
CA LEU A 48 -10.06 -20.72 -2.41
C LEU A 48 -11.24 -20.25 -1.55
N TYR A 49 -11.89 -19.15 -1.93
CA TYR A 49 -12.87 -18.44 -1.09
C TYR A 49 -14.05 -17.88 -1.87
N GLY A 50 -13.85 -17.48 -3.11
CA GLY A 50 -14.82 -16.70 -3.88
C GLY A 50 -16.11 -17.43 -4.15
N ARG A 51 -16.06 -18.76 -4.32
CA ARG A 51 -17.26 -19.60 -4.51
C ARG A 51 -18.15 -19.60 -3.29
N ASP A 52 -17.56 -19.67 -2.10
CA ASP A 52 -18.32 -19.67 -0.83
C ASP A 52 -18.88 -18.27 -0.54
N VAL A 53 -18.11 -17.21 -0.85
CA VAL A 53 -18.57 -15.83 -0.77
C VAL A 53 -19.72 -15.59 -1.73
N TYR A 54 -19.61 -16.08 -2.97
CA TYR A 54 -20.68 -16.00 -3.96
C TYR A 54 -21.94 -16.69 -3.47
N ALA A 55 -21.86 -17.93 -3.00
CA ALA A 55 -23.00 -18.67 -2.46
C ALA A 55 -23.62 -17.98 -1.23
N CYS A 56 -22.78 -17.39 -0.37
CA CYS A 56 -23.26 -16.62 0.78
C CYS A 56 -24.07 -15.39 0.35
N LEU A 57 -23.61 -14.68 -0.67
CA LEU A 57 -24.30 -13.50 -1.23
C LEU A 57 -25.56 -13.88 -2.00
N GLU A 58 -25.50 -14.94 -2.83
CA GLU A 58 -26.63 -15.43 -3.62
C GLU A 58 -27.84 -15.80 -2.73
N ASN A 59 -27.57 -16.32 -1.53
CA ASN A 59 -28.60 -16.62 -0.53
C ASN A 59 -29.06 -15.42 0.30
N HIS A 60 -28.43 -14.24 0.12
CA HIS A 60 -28.70 -13.06 0.95
C HIS A 60 -29.26 -11.88 0.16
N CYS A 61 -28.71 -11.56 -1.01
CA CYS A 61 -29.09 -10.40 -1.79
C CYS A 61 -29.95 -10.77 -3.01
N LYS A 62 -30.52 -9.75 -3.64
CA LYS A 62 -31.45 -9.92 -4.80
C LYS A 62 -30.75 -10.54 -6.01
N GLU A 63 -29.53 -10.13 -6.27
CA GLU A 63 -28.72 -10.61 -7.39
C GLU A 63 -27.22 -10.48 -7.04
N VAL A 64 -26.44 -11.48 -7.37
CA VAL A 64 -24.98 -11.38 -7.34
C VAL A 64 -24.40 -11.77 -8.70
N LYS A 65 -23.51 -10.95 -9.20
CA LYS A 65 -22.73 -11.23 -10.41
C LYS A 65 -21.25 -11.32 -10.06
N ARG A 66 -20.63 -12.40 -10.44
CA ARG A 66 -19.18 -12.61 -10.23
C ARG A 66 -18.42 -12.27 -11.51
N GLU A 67 -17.39 -11.43 -11.37
CA GLU A 67 -16.50 -11.03 -12.46
C GLU A 67 -15.04 -11.26 -12.08
N PHE A 68 -14.21 -11.58 -13.09
CA PHE A 68 -12.82 -11.97 -12.89
C PHE A 68 -11.85 -10.91 -13.35
N VAL A 69 -10.85 -10.61 -12.50
CA VAL A 69 -9.70 -9.79 -12.86
C VAL A 69 -8.60 -10.67 -13.40
N HIS A 70 -8.08 -10.31 -14.56
CA HIS A 70 -6.97 -11.01 -15.22
C HIS A 70 -5.69 -10.19 -15.17
N ALA A 71 -5.66 -9.05 -15.83
CA ALA A 71 -4.46 -8.22 -15.97
C ALA A 71 -4.29 -7.14 -14.91
N GLY A 72 -5.36 -6.74 -14.24
CA GLY A 72 -5.37 -5.56 -13.36
C GLY A 72 -5.22 -4.27 -14.14
N SER A 73 -5.89 -4.18 -15.28
CA SER A 73 -5.76 -3.06 -16.21
C SER A 73 -6.85 -2.01 -16.03
N LEU A 74 -6.53 -0.78 -16.42
CA LEU A 74 -7.50 0.32 -16.47
C LEU A 74 -8.68 -0.03 -17.37
N ARG A 75 -8.43 -0.75 -18.47
CA ARG A 75 -9.47 -1.21 -19.38
C ARG A 75 -10.46 -2.17 -18.69
N GLU A 76 -9.95 -3.16 -17.93
CA GLU A 76 -10.82 -4.06 -17.16
C GLU A 76 -11.66 -3.28 -16.15
N ALA A 77 -11.04 -2.40 -15.38
CA ALA A 77 -11.73 -1.60 -14.38
C ALA A 77 -12.79 -0.68 -15.00
N PHE A 78 -12.49 -0.08 -16.15
CA PHE A 78 -13.46 0.76 -16.89
C PHE A 78 -14.63 -0.05 -17.40
N LEU A 79 -14.42 -1.21 -18.02
CA LEU A 79 -15.48 -2.09 -18.51
C LEU A 79 -16.37 -2.58 -17.37
N MET A 80 -15.79 -2.90 -16.21
CA MET A 80 -16.56 -3.24 -15.01
C MET A 80 -17.40 -2.06 -14.53
N SER A 81 -16.85 -0.84 -14.51
CA SER A 81 -17.61 0.35 -14.12
C SER A 81 -18.80 0.61 -15.05
N TYR A 82 -18.59 0.47 -16.36
CA TYR A 82 -19.67 0.57 -17.34
C TYR A 82 -20.78 -0.48 -17.11
N TYR A 83 -20.37 -1.73 -16.86
CA TYR A 83 -21.31 -2.81 -16.59
C TYR A 83 -22.10 -2.60 -15.30
N ILE A 84 -21.44 -2.10 -14.23
CA ILE A 84 -22.07 -1.77 -12.95
C ILE A 84 -23.19 -0.74 -13.15
N VAL A 85 -22.90 0.34 -13.87
CA VAL A 85 -23.89 1.41 -14.14
C VAL A 85 -25.02 0.89 -15.03
N ASN A 86 -24.70 0.21 -16.13
CA ASN A 86 -25.68 -0.22 -17.12
C ASN A 86 -26.64 -1.30 -16.60
N ARG A 87 -26.26 -2.03 -15.57
CA ARG A 87 -27.07 -3.08 -14.95
C ARG A 87 -27.60 -2.71 -13.57
N ASP A 88 -27.44 -1.45 -13.15
CA ASP A 88 -27.90 -0.93 -11.86
C ASP A 88 -27.48 -1.78 -10.65
N PHE A 89 -26.19 -2.14 -10.57
CA PHE A 89 -25.65 -2.73 -9.34
C PHE A 89 -25.59 -1.70 -8.23
N ASP A 90 -25.96 -2.10 -7.01
CA ASP A 90 -26.07 -1.23 -5.84
C ASP A 90 -24.74 -1.15 -5.08
N ALA A 91 -23.94 -2.23 -5.11
CA ALA A 91 -22.66 -2.32 -4.41
C ALA A 91 -21.63 -3.13 -5.19
N VAL A 92 -20.35 -2.83 -4.92
CA VAL A 92 -19.19 -3.54 -5.46
C VAL A 92 -18.39 -4.16 -4.30
N ILE A 93 -18.15 -5.45 -4.41
CA ILE A 93 -17.27 -6.18 -3.50
C ILE A 93 -16.04 -6.62 -4.29
N ALA A 94 -14.84 -6.32 -3.84
CA ALA A 94 -13.63 -6.94 -4.38
C ALA A 94 -12.94 -7.76 -3.29
N MET A 95 -12.67 -9.02 -3.60
CA MET A 95 -11.96 -9.93 -2.71
C MET A 95 -10.71 -10.44 -3.41
N GLY A 96 -9.54 -10.13 -2.83
CA GLY A 96 -8.27 -10.51 -3.43
C GLY A 96 -7.06 -9.75 -2.92
N GLY A 97 -5.95 -9.88 -3.62
CA GLY A 97 -4.77 -9.05 -3.43
C GLY A 97 -4.92 -7.66 -4.08
N GLY A 98 -3.88 -6.82 -3.96
CA GLY A 98 -3.90 -5.43 -4.43
C GLY A 98 -4.43 -5.22 -5.83
N LYS A 99 -4.04 -6.07 -6.78
CA LYS A 99 -4.52 -6.00 -8.18
C LYS A 99 -6.05 -6.06 -8.29
N VAL A 100 -6.69 -6.96 -7.55
CA VAL A 100 -8.16 -7.15 -7.56
C VAL A 100 -8.83 -5.99 -6.84
N LEU A 101 -8.27 -5.57 -5.70
CA LEU A 101 -8.79 -4.46 -4.93
C LEU A 101 -8.74 -3.15 -5.71
N ASP A 102 -7.66 -2.89 -6.45
CA ASP A 102 -7.51 -1.67 -7.24
C ASP A 102 -8.49 -1.60 -8.42
N VAL A 103 -8.73 -2.72 -9.10
CA VAL A 103 -9.77 -2.82 -10.14
C VAL A 103 -11.14 -2.54 -9.54
N GLY A 104 -11.48 -3.18 -8.41
CA GLY A 104 -12.77 -3.00 -7.73
C GLY A 104 -12.95 -1.57 -7.21
N LYS A 105 -11.91 -0.99 -6.62
CA LYS A 105 -11.89 0.39 -6.12
C LYS A 105 -12.15 1.40 -7.25
N TYR A 106 -11.43 1.26 -8.37
CA TYR A 106 -11.63 2.13 -9.52
C TYR A 106 -13.03 1.97 -10.12
N ALA A 107 -13.48 0.72 -10.35
CA ALA A 107 -14.79 0.44 -10.90
C ALA A 107 -15.93 1.01 -10.03
N SER A 108 -15.82 0.83 -8.71
CA SER A 108 -16.74 1.41 -7.72
C SER A 108 -16.73 2.94 -7.74
N SER A 109 -15.53 3.54 -7.71
CA SER A 109 -15.36 4.99 -7.70
C SER A 109 -15.99 5.65 -8.93
N MET A 110 -15.75 5.09 -10.13
CA MET A 110 -16.29 5.58 -11.40
C MET A 110 -17.80 5.38 -11.51
N SER A 111 -18.32 4.27 -11.01
CA SER A 111 -19.76 3.99 -10.99
C SER A 111 -20.52 4.67 -9.84
N LYS A 112 -19.78 5.32 -8.90
CA LYS A 112 -20.33 5.97 -7.70
C LYS A 112 -21.14 5.01 -6.81
N ARG A 113 -20.69 3.75 -6.71
CA ARG A 113 -21.29 2.74 -5.85
C ARG A 113 -20.46 2.53 -4.58
N PRO A 114 -21.06 2.11 -3.46
CA PRO A 114 -20.32 1.68 -2.27
C PRO A 114 -19.35 0.55 -2.60
N PHE A 115 -18.17 0.59 -1.97
CA PHE A 115 -17.12 -0.39 -2.17
C PHE A 115 -16.80 -1.15 -0.89
N VAL A 116 -16.89 -2.48 -0.95
CA VAL A 116 -16.45 -3.40 0.10
C VAL A 116 -15.10 -4.00 -0.30
N SER A 117 -14.06 -3.67 0.43
CA SER A 117 -12.71 -4.21 0.25
C SER A 117 -12.53 -5.43 1.16
N ILE A 118 -12.20 -6.59 0.57
CA ILE A 118 -11.91 -7.83 1.28
C ILE A 118 -10.50 -8.31 0.89
N PRO A 119 -9.46 -7.78 1.55
CA PRO A 119 -8.09 -8.20 1.26
C PRO A 119 -7.88 -9.65 1.67
N THR A 120 -7.31 -10.46 0.78
CA THR A 120 -6.83 -11.82 1.09
C THR A 120 -5.35 -11.86 1.42
N ALA A 121 -4.65 -10.74 1.23
CA ALA A 121 -3.27 -10.50 1.60
C ALA A 121 -3.06 -9.03 1.94
N ILE A 122 -2.12 -8.74 2.83
CA ILE A 122 -1.69 -7.38 3.17
C ILE A 122 -0.35 -7.18 2.49
N SER A 123 -0.33 -6.62 1.29
CA SER A 123 0.93 -6.39 0.54
C SER A 123 1.33 -4.92 0.46
N HIS A 124 0.42 -4.01 0.73
CA HIS A 124 0.61 -2.57 0.78
C HIS A 124 -0.65 -1.88 1.33
N ASP A 125 -0.57 -0.59 1.61
CA ASP A 125 -1.68 0.22 2.15
C ASP A 125 -2.84 0.49 1.16
N GLY A 126 -2.72 0.04 -0.08
CA GLY A 126 -3.76 0.10 -1.10
C GLY A 126 -5.10 -0.54 -0.71
N VAL A 127 -5.12 -1.39 0.33
CA VAL A 127 -6.35 -2.00 0.88
C VAL A 127 -7.34 -0.95 1.40
N ALA A 128 -6.85 0.20 1.86
CA ALA A 128 -7.63 1.27 2.48
C ALA A 128 -7.38 2.65 1.86
N SER A 129 -6.41 2.78 0.95
CA SER A 129 -6.03 4.06 0.37
C SER A 129 -7.00 4.54 -0.72
N PRO A 130 -7.02 5.87 -1.01
CA PRO A 130 -7.83 6.44 -2.10
C PRO A 130 -7.14 6.28 -3.47
N ILE A 131 -6.16 5.41 -3.62
CA ILE A 131 -5.38 5.24 -4.84
C ILE A 131 -5.61 3.84 -5.42
N ALA A 132 -5.81 3.77 -6.73
CA ALA A 132 -5.77 2.53 -7.51
C ALA A 132 -4.57 2.56 -8.47
N VAL A 133 -3.75 1.50 -8.45
CA VAL A 133 -2.60 1.33 -9.32
C VAL A 133 -2.95 0.36 -10.43
N LEU A 134 -3.15 0.87 -11.65
CA LEU A 134 -3.65 0.08 -12.76
C LEU A 134 -2.68 0.08 -13.95
N LYS A 135 -2.61 -1.06 -14.63
CA LYS A 135 -1.87 -1.18 -15.89
C LYS A 135 -2.61 -0.46 -17.01
N CYS A 136 -1.89 0.38 -17.73
CA CYS A 136 -2.37 1.07 -18.92
C CYS A 136 -1.73 0.49 -20.19
N ASP A 137 -2.07 1.03 -21.35
CA ASP A 137 -1.48 0.65 -22.62
C ASP A 137 0.04 0.82 -22.60
N HIS A 138 0.74 0.04 -23.43
CA HIS A 138 2.20 0.01 -23.53
C HIS A 138 2.93 -0.37 -22.22
N ASN A 139 2.32 -1.25 -21.39
CA ASN A 139 2.87 -1.71 -20.10
C ASN A 139 3.16 -0.58 -19.09
N SER A 140 2.61 0.61 -19.29
CA SER A 140 2.71 1.67 -18.31
C SER A 140 1.79 1.37 -17.11
N VAL A 141 2.19 1.84 -15.94
CA VAL A 141 1.39 1.74 -14.69
C VAL A 141 1.04 3.14 -14.25
N ARG A 142 -0.20 3.36 -13.82
CA ARG A 142 -0.66 4.65 -13.31
C ARG A 142 -1.34 4.51 -11.96
N SER A 143 -0.99 5.44 -11.07
CA SER A 143 -1.74 5.69 -9.84
C SER A 143 -2.89 6.64 -10.15
N LEU A 144 -4.10 6.23 -9.84
CA LEU A 144 -5.33 6.96 -10.14
C LEU A 144 -6.08 7.24 -8.83
N ASP A 145 -6.55 8.48 -8.68
CA ASP A 145 -7.35 8.88 -7.54
C ASP A 145 -8.72 8.20 -7.57
N CYS A 146 -9.10 7.63 -6.45
CA CYS A 146 -10.34 6.95 -6.22
C CYS A 146 -10.97 7.38 -4.90
N LYS A 147 -12.18 6.90 -4.63
CA LYS A 147 -12.73 6.95 -3.28
C LYS A 147 -12.13 5.83 -2.43
N ILE A 148 -11.96 6.10 -1.14
CA ILE A 148 -11.64 5.04 -0.19
C ILE A 148 -12.76 4.01 -0.13
N PRO A 149 -12.48 2.76 0.30
CA PRO A 149 -13.53 1.77 0.54
C PRO A 149 -14.56 2.29 1.56
N SER A 150 -15.85 2.04 1.29
CA SER A 150 -16.92 2.30 2.27
C SER A 150 -16.83 1.31 3.43
N TYR A 151 -16.48 0.05 3.12
CA TYR A 151 -16.36 -1.03 4.09
C TYR A 151 -15.09 -1.83 3.84
N ILE A 152 -14.44 -2.25 4.92
CA ILE A 152 -13.23 -3.08 4.87
C ILE A 152 -13.44 -4.27 5.79
N ILE A 153 -13.26 -5.48 5.27
CA ILE A 153 -13.29 -6.74 6.04
C ILE A 153 -11.94 -7.43 5.88
N MET A 154 -11.16 -7.52 6.94
CA MET A 154 -9.86 -8.19 6.98
C MET A 154 -9.94 -9.40 7.89
N ASP A 155 -10.12 -10.57 7.29
CA ASP A 155 -10.14 -11.84 8.02
C ASP A 155 -8.72 -12.36 8.19
N ILE A 156 -8.23 -12.36 9.42
CA ILE A 156 -6.84 -12.72 9.74
C ILE A 156 -6.56 -14.19 9.44
N ASP A 157 -7.56 -15.08 9.54
CA ASP A 157 -7.39 -16.49 9.18
C ASP A 157 -7.19 -16.70 7.68
N ILE A 158 -7.71 -15.79 6.86
CA ILE A 158 -7.46 -15.75 5.41
C ILE A 158 -6.09 -15.15 5.12
N ILE A 159 -5.80 -13.97 5.70
CA ILE A 159 -4.54 -13.24 5.52
C ILE A 159 -3.34 -14.10 5.92
N LYS A 160 -3.46 -14.84 7.03
CA LYS A 160 -2.41 -15.75 7.51
C LYS A 160 -2.03 -16.85 6.52
N LYS A 161 -2.94 -17.23 5.61
CA LYS A 161 -2.72 -18.23 4.56
C LYS A 161 -2.12 -17.64 3.28
N ALA A 162 -1.99 -16.32 3.20
CA ALA A 162 -1.36 -15.67 2.06
C ALA A 162 0.13 -16.04 1.96
N PRO A 163 0.71 -16.00 0.75
CA PRO A 163 2.15 -16.17 0.59
C PRO A 163 2.92 -15.21 1.50
N ARG A 164 3.91 -15.76 2.24
CA ARG A 164 4.75 -15.02 3.20
C ARG A 164 5.26 -13.69 2.61
N GLN A 165 5.68 -13.70 1.34
CA GLN A 165 6.23 -12.54 0.65
C GLN A 165 5.24 -11.36 0.56
N LEU A 166 3.94 -11.62 0.51
CA LEU A 166 2.93 -10.57 0.50
C LEU A 166 2.77 -9.93 1.89
N ILE A 167 2.88 -10.71 2.95
CA ILE A 167 2.80 -10.20 4.33
C ILE A 167 4.03 -9.32 4.64
N ILE A 168 5.24 -9.81 4.32
CA ILE A 168 6.47 -9.04 4.54
C ILE A 168 6.55 -7.80 3.63
N ALA A 169 5.94 -7.84 2.43
CA ALA A 169 5.82 -6.65 1.59
C ALA A 169 4.94 -5.59 2.25
N GLY A 170 3.81 -5.99 2.84
CA GLY A 170 2.95 -5.05 3.58
C GLY A 170 3.61 -4.46 4.83
N LEU A 171 4.40 -5.28 5.55
CA LEU A 171 5.21 -4.78 6.66
C LEU A 171 6.24 -3.77 6.18
N GLY A 172 6.93 -4.07 5.08
CA GLY A 172 7.93 -3.20 4.50
C GLY A 172 7.37 -1.87 4.00
N ASP A 173 6.22 -1.93 3.33
CA ASP A 173 5.48 -0.75 2.87
C ASP A 173 5.10 0.15 4.07
N LEU A 174 4.59 -0.43 5.14
CA LEU A 174 4.23 0.30 6.35
C LEU A 174 5.45 0.90 7.07
N VAL A 175 6.57 0.17 7.19
CA VAL A 175 7.80 0.66 7.83
C VAL A 175 8.36 1.86 7.08
N SER A 176 8.19 1.92 5.77
CA SER A 176 8.63 3.04 4.94
C SER A 176 7.99 4.39 5.31
N ASN A 177 6.86 4.39 6.02
CA ASN A 177 6.24 5.62 6.51
C ASN A 177 7.18 6.45 7.41
N ILE A 178 8.16 5.83 8.07
CA ILE A 178 9.15 6.55 8.90
C ILE A 178 9.88 7.58 8.04
N THR A 179 10.42 7.16 6.93
CA THR A 179 11.20 8.01 6.02
C THR A 179 10.31 8.93 5.20
N ALA A 180 9.13 8.47 4.81
CA ALA A 180 8.14 9.29 4.12
C ALA A 180 7.71 10.51 4.95
N LEU A 181 7.52 10.34 6.26
CA LEU A 181 7.17 11.45 7.16
C LEU A 181 8.33 12.44 7.32
N ARG A 182 9.58 12.00 7.39
CA ARG A 182 10.76 12.87 7.40
C ARG A 182 10.87 13.69 6.10
N ASP A 183 10.63 13.05 4.96
CA ASP A 183 10.60 13.73 3.68
C ASP A 183 9.46 14.73 3.58
N TRP A 184 8.32 14.44 4.18
CA TRP A 184 7.20 15.39 4.23
C TRP A 184 7.55 16.62 5.06
N GLU A 185 8.12 16.44 6.27
CA GLU A 185 8.64 17.54 7.10
C GLU A 185 9.67 18.38 6.33
N LYS A 186 10.64 17.73 5.70
CA LYS A 186 11.68 18.38 4.90
C LYS A 186 11.06 19.21 3.77
N ALA A 187 10.10 18.66 3.05
CA ALA A 187 9.41 19.36 1.98
C ALA A 187 8.61 20.59 2.49
N VAL A 188 8.04 20.51 3.68
CA VAL A 188 7.35 21.64 4.32
C VAL A 188 8.35 22.72 4.70
N LEU A 189 9.45 22.38 5.33
CA LEU A 189 10.53 23.30 5.69
C LEU A 189 11.12 24.02 4.46
N ALA A 190 11.21 23.30 3.34
CA ALA A 190 11.66 23.85 2.06
C ALA A 190 10.57 24.65 1.33
N GLY A 191 9.36 24.81 1.88
CA GLY A 191 8.23 25.50 1.24
C GLY A 191 7.68 24.78 -0.01
N LYS A 192 7.94 23.47 -0.14
CA LYS A 192 7.55 22.62 -1.28
C LYS A 192 6.29 21.78 -1.02
N ALA A 193 5.81 21.76 0.22
CA ALA A 193 4.60 21.06 0.61
C ALA A 193 3.89 21.79 1.76
N LYS A 194 2.64 21.39 2.01
CA LYS A 194 1.91 21.73 3.24
C LYS A 194 1.77 20.47 4.07
N MET A 195 1.84 20.63 5.40
CA MET A 195 1.55 19.56 6.34
C MET A 195 0.05 19.49 6.60
N ASP A 196 -0.47 18.29 6.71
CA ASP A 196 -1.71 18.00 7.42
C ASP A 196 -1.32 17.27 8.70
N ASP A 197 -1.43 17.95 9.83
CA ASP A 197 -0.96 17.44 11.13
C ASP A 197 -1.69 16.18 11.55
N PHE A 198 -2.97 16.05 11.20
CA PHE A 198 -3.77 14.88 11.56
C PHE A 198 -3.32 13.64 10.76
N ALA A 199 -3.13 13.79 9.45
CA ALA A 199 -2.58 12.74 8.61
C ALA A 199 -1.17 12.33 9.03
N TYR A 200 -0.32 13.29 9.40
CA TYR A 200 1.02 13.05 9.91
C TYR A 200 1.00 12.20 11.18
N ILE A 201 0.16 12.58 12.17
CA ILE A 201 0.02 11.85 13.44
C ILE A 201 -0.49 10.42 13.19
N ILE A 202 -1.50 10.24 12.33
CA ILE A 202 -2.08 8.91 12.03
C ILE A 202 -1.04 8.01 11.39
N SER A 203 -0.33 8.46 10.36
CA SER A 203 0.72 7.68 9.71
C SER A 203 1.86 7.33 10.67
N GLY A 204 2.32 8.30 11.46
CA GLY A 204 3.35 8.07 12.48
C GLY A 204 2.92 7.10 13.58
N THR A 205 1.63 7.11 13.94
CA THR A 205 1.08 6.15 14.92
C THR A 205 1.03 4.74 14.34
N ALA A 206 0.60 4.61 13.08
CA ALA A 206 0.54 3.33 12.39
C ALA A 206 1.88 2.61 12.38
N VAL A 207 2.95 3.30 11.98
CA VAL A 207 4.28 2.68 11.92
C VAL A 207 4.87 2.45 13.32
N ARG A 208 4.69 3.35 14.27
CA ARG A 208 5.16 3.13 15.65
C ARG A 208 4.50 1.94 16.32
N ALA A 209 3.22 1.70 16.06
CA ALA A 209 2.50 0.57 16.63
C ALA A 209 3.10 -0.78 16.19
N ILE A 210 3.43 -0.94 14.90
CA ILE A 210 4.01 -2.20 14.41
C ILE A 210 5.46 -2.40 14.86
N LEU A 211 6.24 -1.34 15.01
CA LEU A 211 7.64 -1.41 15.45
C LEU A 211 7.80 -1.89 16.91
N GLN A 212 6.73 -1.91 17.71
CA GLN A 212 6.74 -2.46 19.05
C GLN A 212 6.79 -4.01 19.06
N TYR A 213 6.47 -4.64 17.93
CA TYR A 213 6.49 -6.11 17.79
C TYR A 213 7.89 -6.60 17.40
N THR A 214 8.85 -6.43 18.30
CA THR A 214 10.27 -6.77 18.04
C THR A 214 10.56 -8.26 18.07
N ASP A 215 9.75 -9.07 18.79
CA ASP A 215 9.96 -10.50 18.97
C ASP A 215 8.84 -11.34 18.33
N ALA A 216 7.98 -10.71 17.51
CA ALA A 216 6.87 -11.37 16.87
C ALA A 216 7.28 -12.17 15.63
N SER A 217 6.52 -13.20 15.32
CA SER A 217 6.53 -13.89 14.04
C SER A 217 5.46 -13.32 13.12
N ILE A 218 5.67 -13.38 11.81
CA ILE A 218 4.63 -13.05 10.83
C ILE A 218 3.43 -14.02 10.86
N GLU A 219 3.54 -15.11 11.61
CA GLU A 219 2.46 -16.09 11.82
C GLU A 219 1.63 -15.77 13.05
N ASP A 220 2.08 -14.83 13.89
CA ASP A 220 1.37 -14.45 15.10
C ASP A 220 0.09 -13.68 14.76
N THR A 221 -1.02 -14.15 15.28
CA THR A 221 -2.34 -13.53 15.06
C THR A 221 -2.37 -12.09 15.57
N ALA A 222 -1.76 -11.82 16.72
CA ALA A 222 -1.67 -10.45 17.27
C ALA A 222 -0.86 -9.51 16.39
N PHE A 223 0.27 -9.98 15.86
CA PHE A 223 1.08 -9.23 14.91
C PHE A 223 0.32 -8.94 13.61
N LEU A 224 -0.33 -9.95 13.02
CA LEU A 224 -1.10 -9.77 11.80
C LEU A 224 -2.30 -8.84 11.99
N ASN A 225 -2.95 -8.90 13.14
CA ASN A 225 -4.02 -7.97 13.48
C ASN A 225 -3.49 -6.52 13.55
N GLN A 226 -2.37 -6.31 14.27
CA GLN A 226 -1.74 -4.99 14.34
C GLN A 226 -1.28 -4.50 12.96
N LEU A 227 -0.68 -5.38 12.13
CA LEU A 227 -0.28 -5.01 10.77
C LEU A 227 -1.49 -4.57 9.93
N ALA A 228 -2.60 -5.32 10.01
CA ALA A 228 -3.85 -4.98 9.32
C ALA A 228 -4.40 -3.62 9.76
N GLU A 229 -4.47 -3.36 11.07
CA GLU A 229 -4.89 -2.06 11.61
C GLU A 229 -3.99 -0.92 11.15
N SER A 230 -2.67 -1.12 11.22
CA SER A 230 -1.67 -0.11 10.83
C SER A 230 -1.72 0.21 9.34
N VAL A 231 -1.90 -0.78 8.48
CA VAL A 231 -2.03 -0.58 7.03
C VAL A 231 -3.32 0.19 6.68
N VAL A 232 -4.42 -0.07 7.40
CA VAL A 232 -5.65 0.73 7.26
C VAL A 232 -5.41 2.18 7.67
N LEU A 233 -4.71 2.42 8.79
CA LEU A 233 -4.37 3.78 9.24
C LEU A 233 -3.45 4.50 8.24
N SER A 234 -2.47 3.81 7.62
CA SER A 234 -1.62 4.37 6.57
C SER A 234 -2.45 4.84 5.37
N GLY A 235 -3.35 3.99 4.87
CA GLY A 235 -4.25 4.34 3.77
C GLY A 235 -5.18 5.52 4.11
N LEU A 236 -5.69 5.57 5.34
CA LEU A 236 -6.52 6.67 5.84
C LEU A 236 -5.73 7.98 5.91
N ALA A 237 -4.47 7.95 6.35
CA ALA A 237 -3.60 9.13 6.40
C ALA A 237 -3.42 9.77 5.01
N MET A 238 -3.23 8.97 3.96
CA MET A 238 -3.18 9.48 2.58
C MET A 238 -4.49 10.15 2.17
N ASN A 239 -5.62 9.57 2.54
CA ASN A 239 -6.94 10.14 2.21
C ASN A 239 -7.17 11.49 2.91
N ILE A 240 -6.79 11.61 4.19
CA ILE A 240 -6.88 12.86 4.96
C ILE A 240 -5.98 13.93 4.37
N ALA A 241 -4.73 13.59 4.07
CA ALA A 241 -3.77 14.50 3.46
C ALA A 241 -4.14 14.93 2.03
N GLY A 242 -5.02 14.18 1.35
CA GLY A 242 -5.32 14.38 -0.07
C GLY A 242 -4.13 14.14 -1.00
N ASN A 243 -3.12 13.44 -0.53
CA ASN A 243 -1.92 13.07 -1.28
C ASN A 243 -1.19 11.90 -0.60
N THR A 244 -0.15 11.36 -1.26
CA THR A 244 0.59 10.18 -0.79
C THR A 244 1.79 10.50 0.10
N ARG A 245 2.02 11.73 0.55
CA ARG A 245 3.18 12.08 1.38
C ARG A 245 3.23 11.38 2.73
N PRO A 246 2.09 11.04 3.38
CA PRO A 246 2.12 10.29 4.64
C PRO A 246 2.81 8.92 4.56
N SER A 247 2.86 8.31 3.37
CA SER A 247 3.39 6.95 3.18
C SER A 247 4.34 6.83 1.99
N SER A 248 4.74 7.92 1.33
CA SER A 248 5.59 7.85 0.14
C SER A 248 6.55 9.02 0.07
N GLY A 249 7.82 8.75 0.27
CA GLY A 249 8.96 9.68 0.19
C GLY A 249 10.04 9.19 -0.78
N ALA A 250 11.29 9.40 -0.43
CA ALA A 250 12.47 9.02 -1.20
C ALA A 250 12.58 7.51 -1.42
N GLU A 251 12.21 6.71 -0.42
CA GLU A 251 12.21 5.25 -0.49
C GLU A 251 11.31 4.74 -1.63
N HIS A 252 10.18 5.36 -1.86
CA HIS A 252 9.29 5.04 -2.97
C HIS A 252 9.86 5.51 -4.32
N LEU A 253 10.56 6.64 -4.37
CA LEU A 253 11.25 7.06 -5.59
C LEU A 253 12.34 6.07 -5.99
N ILE A 254 13.07 5.53 -5.02
CA ILE A 254 14.08 4.47 -5.20
C ILE A 254 13.41 3.19 -5.70
N SER A 255 12.30 2.76 -5.09
CA SER A 255 11.52 1.60 -5.53
C SER A 255 11.06 1.76 -6.98
N HIS A 256 10.51 2.90 -7.36
CA HIS A 256 10.09 3.17 -8.74
C HIS A 256 11.25 3.18 -9.73
N ALA A 257 12.44 3.61 -9.32
CA ALA A 257 13.63 3.54 -10.18
C ALA A 257 14.07 2.09 -10.42
N ILE A 258 13.99 1.22 -9.40
CA ILE A 258 14.24 -0.22 -9.54
C ILE A 258 13.23 -0.85 -10.51
N ASP A 259 11.95 -0.53 -10.37
CA ASP A 259 10.90 -1.01 -11.27
C ASP A 259 11.14 -0.58 -12.72
N ALA A 260 11.56 0.67 -12.93
CA ALA A 260 11.86 1.21 -14.27
C ALA A 260 13.04 0.50 -14.97
N MET A 261 13.94 -0.12 -14.20
CA MET A 261 15.01 -0.96 -14.74
C MET A 261 14.55 -2.37 -15.13
N GLY A 262 13.29 -2.72 -14.84
CA GLY A 262 12.77 -4.08 -15.05
C GLY A 262 13.33 -5.13 -14.08
N LYS A 263 13.94 -4.69 -12.96
CA LYS A 263 14.53 -5.53 -11.92
C LYS A 263 13.69 -5.53 -10.62
N GLY A 264 12.48 -4.98 -10.69
CA GLY A 264 11.60 -4.86 -9.53
C GLY A 264 11.13 -6.20 -8.96
N THR A 265 10.88 -6.19 -7.65
CA THR A 265 10.22 -7.25 -6.90
C THR A 265 8.95 -6.70 -6.25
N PHE A 266 8.53 -7.19 -5.09
CA PHE A 266 7.40 -6.59 -4.38
C PHE A 266 7.73 -5.18 -3.91
N HIS A 267 6.87 -4.22 -4.27
CA HIS A 267 7.06 -2.80 -4.00
C HIS A 267 7.41 -2.51 -2.52
N GLY A 268 6.65 -3.06 -1.58
CA GLY A 268 6.90 -2.84 -0.16
C GLY A 268 8.24 -3.39 0.34
N ILE A 269 8.77 -4.47 -0.29
CA ILE A 269 10.11 -4.98 0.02
C ILE A 269 11.18 -3.99 -0.46
N GLN A 270 11.02 -3.43 -1.66
CA GLN A 270 11.93 -2.41 -2.20
C GLN A 270 11.89 -1.13 -1.37
N ALA A 271 10.68 -0.69 -0.97
CA ALA A 271 10.51 0.50 -0.12
C ALA A 271 11.15 0.30 1.26
N ALA A 272 11.01 -0.90 1.85
CA ALA A 272 11.65 -1.25 3.12
C ALA A 272 13.18 -1.17 3.02
N MET A 273 13.77 -1.81 2.01
CA MET A 273 15.23 -1.74 1.78
C MET A 273 15.69 -0.29 1.61
N ALA A 274 14.96 0.46 0.79
CA ALA A 274 15.29 1.87 0.54
C ALA A 274 15.12 2.74 1.79
N SER A 275 14.21 2.40 2.72
CA SER A 275 14.04 3.12 3.98
C SER A 275 15.29 3.04 4.86
N VAL A 276 16.04 1.94 4.83
CA VAL A 276 17.33 1.84 5.56
C VAL A 276 18.30 2.88 5.03
N LEU A 277 18.43 3.00 3.71
CA LEU A 277 19.29 4.01 3.07
C LEU A 277 18.82 5.43 3.37
N VAL A 278 17.52 5.69 3.23
CA VAL A 278 16.97 7.04 3.44
C VAL A 278 17.10 7.47 4.90
N GLU A 279 16.90 6.55 5.85
CA GLU A 279 17.10 6.84 7.26
C GLU A 279 18.58 7.16 7.60
N TYR A 280 19.53 6.47 6.96
CA TYR A 280 20.95 6.84 7.03
C TYR A 280 21.19 8.26 6.50
N LEU A 281 20.62 8.63 5.37
CA LEU A 281 20.77 9.98 4.80
C LEU A 281 20.23 11.09 5.73
N TYR A 282 19.25 10.76 6.56
CA TYR A 282 18.75 11.64 7.62
C TYR A 282 19.59 11.63 8.89
N GLY A 283 20.64 10.80 8.98
CA GLY A 283 21.40 10.60 10.21
C GLY A 283 20.58 9.98 11.35
N GLY A 284 19.56 9.20 10.99
CA GLY A 284 18.64 8.56 11.93
C GLY A 284 19.08 7.15 12.33
N GLU A 285 18.15 6.40 12.92
CA GLU A 285 18.39 5.07 13.48
C GLU A 285 18.28 3.94 12.43
N TYR A 286 19.01 4.08 11.31
CA TYR A 286 18.93 3.14 10.19
C TYR A 286 19.31 1.71 10.57
N GLU A 287 20.20 1.51 11.55
CA GLU A 287 20.59 0.19 12.05
C GLU A 287 19.43 -0.50 12.75
N PHE A 288 18.66 0.23 13.56
CA PHE A 288 17.44 -0.30 14.19
C PHE A 288 16.41 -0.77 13.14
N ILE A 289 16.16 0.05 12.10
CA ILE A 289 15.24 -0.31 11.03
C ILE A 289 15.75 -1.52 10.26
N ARG A 290 17.03 -1.54 9.91
CA ARG A 290 17.67 -2.69 9.24
C ARG A 290 17.50 -3.97 10.04
N ASP A 291 17.83 -3.93 11.33
CA ASP A 291 17.78 -5.11 12.19
C ASP A 291 16.35 -5.57 12.45
N TYR A 292 15.40 -4.65 12.55
CA TYR A 292 13.98 -4.95 12.62
C TYR A 292 13.50 -5.68 11.35
N LEU A 293 13.80 -5.15 10.17
CA LEU A 293 13.40 -5.75 8.89
C LEU A 293 14.03 -7.13 8.67
N LYS A 294 15.32 -7.30 9.05
CA LYS A 294 16.01 -8.60 8.95
C LYS A 294 15.35 -9.70 9.78
N LYS A 295 14.78 -9.40 10.94
CA LYS A 295 14.03 -10.38 11.77
C LYS A 295 12.88 -11.02 11.00
N PHE A 296 12.25 -10.27 10.10
CA PHE A 296 11.16 -10.77 9.26
C PHE A 296 11.65 -11.33 7.92
N GLY A 297 12.98 -11.37 7.69
CA GLY A 297 13.57 -11.84 6.45
C GLY A 297 13.34 -10.90 5.25
N ILE A 298 13.20 -9.60 5.52
CA ILE A 298 13.10 -8.58 4.49
C ILE A 298 14.52 -8.17 4.07
N PRO A 299 14.85 -8.18 2.76
CA PRO A 299 16.10 -7.65 2.25
C PRO A 299 16.32 -6.21 2.67
N THR A 300 17.55 -5.88 3.08
CA THR A 300 17.92 -4.55 3.59
C THR A 300 19.06 -3.90 2.82
N SER A 301 19.52 -4.55 1.74
CA SER A 301 20.54 -4.02 0.84
C SER A 301 20.17 -4.29 -0.62
N PHE A 302 20.80 -3.57 -1.54
CA PHE A 302 20.65 -3.79 -2.99
C PHE A 302 21.11 -5.21 -3.36
N GLU A 303 22.21 -5.69 -2.77
CA GLU A 303 22.75 -7.03 -3.01
C GLU A 303 21.79 -8.13 -2.57
N GLU A 304 21.15 -8.00 -1.41
CA GLU A 304 20.13 -8.94 -0.94
C GLU A 304 18.89 -8.97 -1.84
N LEU A 305 18.64 -7.91 -2.62
CA LEU A 305 17.63 -7.88 -3.69
C LEU A 305 18.14 -8.44 -5.03
N GLY A 306 19.41 -8.87 -5.11
CA GLY A 306 20.05 -9.33 -6.35
C GLY A 306 20.45 -8.20 -7.29
N LEU A 307 20.62 -6.98 -6.78
CA LEU A 307 21.05 -5.79 -7.51
C LEU A 307 22.54 -5.53 -7.27
N THR A 308 23.25 -5.09 -8.32
CA THR A 308 24.69 -4.76 -8.22
C THR A 308 24.92 -3.34 -7.70
N TYR A 309 26.18 -3.01 -7.43
CA TYR A 309 26.59 -1.65 -7.13
C TYR A 309 26.30 -0.67 -8.27
N GLU A 310 26.47 -1.11 -9.53
CA GLU A 310 26.15 -0.32 -10.71
C GLU A 310 24.64 -0.04 -10.79
N ASP A 311 23.81 -1.02 -10.43
CA ASP A 311 22.36 -0.85 -10.33
C ASP A 311 22.00 0.19 -9.25
N TYR A 312 22.65 0.13 -8.08
CA TYR A 312 22.49 1.16 -7.04
C TYR A 312 22.81 2.56 -7.57
N VAL A 313 23.97 2.74 -8.22
CA VAL A 313 24.35 4.04 -8.80
C VAL A 313 23.32 4.53 -9.80
N GLN A 314 22.83 3.66 -10.69
CA GLN A 314 21.81 4.00 -11.67
C GLN A 314 20.50 4.38 -11.00
N VAL A 315 20.03 3.60 -10.01
CA VAL A 315 18.83 3.87 -9.25
C VAL A 315 18.91 5.23 -8.56
N MET A 316 20.01 5.51 -7.85
CA MET A 316 20.18 6.78 -7.13
C MET A 316 20.11 7.98 -8.10
N ARG A 317 20.74 7.89 -9.25
CA ARG A 317 20.75 8.96 -10.26
C ARG A 317 19.40 9.19 -10.94
N THR A 318 18.54 8.17 -10.99
CA THR A 318 17.25 8.24 -11.70
C THR A 318 16.05 8.42 -10.78
N ALA A 319 16.18 8.06 -9.49
CA ALA A 319 15.09 8.04 -8.52
C ALA A 319 14.31 9.36 -8.45
N ARG A 320 14.99 10.52 -8.39
CA ARG A 320 14.35 11.83 -8.38
C ARG A 320 13.43 12.09 -9.58
N GLY A 321 13.76 11.51 -10.73
CA GLY A 321 13.00 11.66 -11.98
C GLY A 321 11.71 10.84 -12.01
N THR A 322 11.53 9.87 -11.12
CA THR A 322 10.39 8.94 -11.14
C THR A 322 9.07 9.62 -10.76
N ARG A 323 9.12 10.67 -9.96
CA ARG A 323 7.96 11.54 -9.64
C ARG A 323 8.33 13.01 -9.74
N LYS A 324 7.74 13.70 -10.69
CA LYS A 324 7.87 15.17 -10.80
C LYS A 324 7.24 15.84 -9.57
N ASN A 325 7.88 16.89 -9.05
CA ASN A 325 7.40 17.71 -7.91
C ASN A 325 7.36 16.99 -6.54
N ARG A 326 8.05 15.86 -6.38
CA ARG A 326 8.22 15.19 -5.09
C ARG A 326 9.58 15.58 -4.49
N TYR A 327 9.60 16.65 -3.69
CA TYR A 327 10.80 17.06 -2.96
C TYR A 327 11.04 16.12 -1.77
N THR A 328 12.27 15.62 -1.64
CA THR A 328 12.72 14.61 -0.65
C THR A 328 14.18 14.88 -0.27
N ILE A 329 14.74 14.06 0.63
CA ILE A 329 16.18 14.10 0.94
C ILE A 329 17.07 13.90 -0.29
N LEU A 330 16.58 13.17 -1.31
CA LEU A 330 17.32 12.97 -2.56
C LEU A 330 17.56 14.25 -3.34
N ASP A 331 16.86 15.34 -3.03
CA ASP A 331 17.12 16.66 -3.65
C ASP A 331 18.32 17.37 -3.03
N GLU A 332 18.87 16.88 -1.91
CA GLU A 332 19.92 17.52 -1.14
C GLU A 332 21.25 16.76 -1.13
N ILE A 333 21.30 15.54 -1.71
CA ILE A 333 22.53 14.76 -1.78
C ILE A 333 23.33 15.05 -3.05
N SER A 334 24.65 14.76 -3.01
CA SER A 334 25.50 14.75 -4.20
C SER A 334 25.41 13.40 -4.93
N TYR A 335 25.45 13.46 -6.27
CA TYR A 335 25.35 12.29 -7.16
C TYR A 335 26.67 11.98 -7.88
N ASP A 336 27.79 12.57 -7.45
CA ASP A 336 29.11 12.17 -7.92
C ASP A 336 29.50 10.78 -7.43
N ASP A 337 30.41 10.12 -8.15
CA ASP A 337 30.78 8.71 -7.85
C ASP A 337 31.37 8.53 -6.45
N ALA A 338 32.12 9.51 -5.94
CA ALA A 338 32.73 9.42 -4.63
C ALA A 338 31.69 9.49 -3.52
N SER A 339 30.73 10.42 -3.63
CA SER A 339 29.63 10.57 -2.67
C SER A 339 28.72 9.35 -2.66
N LEU A 340 28.34 8.82 -3.83
CA LEU A 340 27.50 7.63 -3.91
C LEU A 340 28.22 6.39 -3.34
N LYS A 341 29.52 6.25 -3.62
CA LYS A 341 30.33 5.17 -3.06
C LYS A 341 30.43 5.25 -1.54
N GLN A 342 30.67 6.43 -1.00
CA GLN A 342 30.75 6.65 0.45
C GLN A 342 29.42 6.29 1.14
N ILE A 343 28.26 6.68 0.57
CA ILE A 343 26.94 6.31 1.09
C ILE A 343 26.76 4.78 1.07
N TYR A 344 27.10 4.16 -0.05
CA TYR A 344 26.97 2.70 -0.20
C TYR A 344 27.80 1.93 0.82
N GLU A 345 29.08 2.28 0.95
CA GLU A 345 30.01 1.66 1.91
C GLU A 345 29.57 1.87 3.36
N ALA A 346 29.05 3.05 3.70
CA ALA A 346 28.58 3.35 5.05
C ALA A 346 27.33 2.55 5.44
N VAL A 347 26.40 2.36 4.51
CA VAL A 347 25.13 1.65 4.79
C VAL A 347 25.30 0.13 4.68
N TYR A 348 26.07 -0.35 3.70
CA TYR A 348 26.12 -1.76 3.30
C TYR A 348 27.50 -2.41 3.46
N GLY A 349 28.60 -1.63 3.54
CA GLY A 349 29.97 -2.14 3.59
C GLY A 349 30.38 -2.80 4.92
N GLY A 350 29.54 -2.76 5.94
CA GLY A 350 29.83 -3.35 7.26
C GLY A 350 29.33 -4.79 7.45
N THR A 351 28.81 -5.46 6.43
CA THR A 351 28.20 -6.80 6.56
C THR A 351 29.18 -7.96 6.38
N ASP A 352 30.42 -7.73 5.94
CA ASP A 352 31.42 -8.77 5.67
C ASP A 352 32.45 -9.01 6.80
N GLY A 353 32.07 -8.88 8.05
CA GLY A 353 33.07 -9.02 9.12
C GLY A 353 32.63 -9.53 10.46
N LYS A 354 31.56 -10.34 10.57
CA LYS A 354 31.33 -11.19 11.78
C LYS A 354 30.50 -12.42 11.41
N SER A 355 31.18 -13.43 10.89
CA SER A 355 30.68 -14.82 10.89
C SER A 355 31.06 -15.49 12.21
#